data_ce8064df78609addab62c321737594c3
#
_entry.id   ce8064df78609addab62c321737594c3
#
_cell.length_a   1.000
_cell.length_b   1.000
_cell.length_c   1.000
_cell.angle_alpha   90.00
_cell.angle_beta   90.00
_cell.angle_gamma   90.00
#
_symmetry.space_group_name_H-M   'P 1'
#
loop_
_entity.id
_entity.type
_entity.pdbx_description
1 polymer ?
#
loop_
_entity_poly.entity_id
_entity_poly.type
_entity_poly.pdbx_seq_one_letter_code
_entity_poly.pdbx_strand_id
1 'polypeptide(L)'
;MSARWIRLVLGGLFGAVIIAGLYFPILKQRVKQTAKVQPQSEEQARRELTQSLTTSPTEARVKAKLFWAANAHDGSLAPASIDLPLSSDPALRAKQVLNTLLAGPADPELRTLPPDAVLLAFYLLPDGTGIADFSEAMASSIPSGIESEQRAVDSITRTLAANVPQVMRLKILIHGQEVETLAGHLDLTGSFAVNPRGAQAEAAPKSDPLTSSSSPGAPPLTLESGSRQTYAATQEQPTNSRKP
;
A
#
# COMPACT_ATOMS: atom_id res chain seq x y z
N MET A 1 -6.30 9.87 -64.68
CA MET A 1 -7.01 9.42 -63.43
C MET A 1 -8.50 9.40 -63.75
N SER A 2 -9.11 8.20 -63.76
CA SER A 2 -10.48 8.04 -64.21
C SER A 2 -11.49 8.64 -63.22
N ALA A 3 -12.49 9.34 -63.71
CA ALA A 3 -13.56 9.98 -62.94
C ALA A 3 -14.29 9.02 -61.95
N ARG A 4 -14.14 7.72 -62.15
CA ARG A 4 -14.65 6.64 -61.25
C ARG A 4 -13.92 6.59 -59.93
N TRP A 5 -12.60 6.78 -59.91
CA TRP A 5 -11.77 6.76 -58.72
C TRP A 5 -12.06 7.96 -57.78
N ILE A 6 -12.26 9.12 -58.37
CA ILE A 6 -12.60 10.34 -57.61
C ILE A 6 -13.96 10.18 -56.91
N ARG A 7 -14.94 9.56 -57.57
CA ARG A 7 -16.25 9.29 -56.94
C ARG A 7 -16.18 8.29 -55.80
N LEU A 8 -15.32 7.28 -55.87
CA LEU A 8 -15.10 6.31 -54.79
C LEU A 8 -14.39 6.93 -53.60
N VAL A 9 -13.39 7.78 -53.84
CA VAL A 9 -12.68 8.50 -52.78
C VAL A 9 -13.58 9.50 -52.06
N LEU A 10 -14.39 10.25 -52.87
CA LEU A 10 -15.35 11.22 -52.30
C LEU A 10 -16.45 10.52 -51.49
N GLY A 11 -16.95 9.38 -51.95
CA GLY A 11 -17.93 8.54 -51.23
C GLY A 11 -17.39 7.97 -49.93
N GLY A 12 -16.13 7.51 -49.92
CA GLY A 12 -15.45 7.03 -48.72
C GLY A 12 -15.23 8.13 -47.67
N LEU A 13 -14.85 9.32 -48.14
CA LEU A 13 -14.63 10.48 -47.26
C LEU A 13 -15.95 10.97 -46.64
N PHE A 14 -17.02 10.98 -47.42
CA PHE A 14 -18.36 11.33 -46.95
C PHE A 14 -18.91 10.32 -45.94
N GLY A 15 -18.67 9.02 -46.16
CA GLY A 15 -19.01 7.96 -45.21
C GLY A 15 -18.27 8.09 -43.89
N ALA A 16 -16.96 8.40 -43.93
CA ALA A 16 -16.13 8.58 -42.72
C ALA A 16 -16.61 9.79 -41.89
N VAL A 17 -17.03 10.88 -42.52
CA VAL A 17 -17.57 12.07 -41.83
C VAL A 17 -18.91 11.76 -41.14
N ILE A 18 -19.76 10.98 -41.78
CA ILE A 18 -21.04 10.56 -41.16
C ILE A 18 -20.82 9.66 -39.96
N ILE A 19 -19.90 8.70 -40.07
CA ILE A 19 -19.55 7.80 -38.95
C ILE A 19 -18.93 8.61 -37.80
N ALA A 20 -18.01 9.51 -38.07
CA ALA A 20 -17.42 10.39 -37.08
C ALA A 20 -18.47 11.31 -36.41
N GLY A 21 -19.42 11.82 -37.18
CA GLY A 21 -20.53 12.67 -36.69
C GLY A 21 -21.50 11.92 -35.77
N LEU A 22 -21.74 10.61 -36.03
CA LEU A 22 -22.60 9.78 -35.21
C LEU A 22 -21.88 9.24 -33.93
N TYR A 23 -20.57 9.03 -34.04
CA TYR A 23 -19.78 8.50 -32.93
C TYR A 23 -19.37 9.58 -31.92
N PHE A 24 -19.17 10.80 -32.35
CA PHE A 24 -18.72 11.91 -31.55
C PHE A 24 -19.67 12.29 -30.39
N PRO A 25 -21.00 12.34 -30.56
CA PRO A 25 -21.90 12.63 -29.42
C PRO A 25 -21.95 11.50 -28.42
N ILE A 26 -21.73 10.23 -28.82
CA ILE A 26 -21.69 9.08 -27.92
C ILE A 26 -20.42 9.14 -27.06
N LEU A 27 -19.27 9.48 -27.63
CA LEU A 27 -18.04 9.69 -26.86
C LEU A 27 -18.15 10.85 -25.87
N LYS A 28 -18.73 11.98 -26.32
CA LYS A 28 -18.95 13.15 -25.43
C LYS A 28 -19.90 12.83 -24.26
N GLN A 29 -20.90 11.97 -24.46
CA GLN A 29 -21.80 11.55 -23.38
C GLN A 29 -21.10 10.65 -22.38
N ARG A 30 -20.23 9.72 -22.82
CA ARG A 30 -19.44 8.87 -21.92
C ARG A 30 -18.45 9.67 -21.09
N VAL A 31 -17.71 10.60 -21.71
CA VAL A 31 -16.77 11.48 -20.99
C VAL A 31 -17.50 12.40 -19.99
N LYS A 32 -18.67 12.92 -20.34
CA LYS A 32 -19.47 13.73 -19.40
C LYS A 32 -20.08 12.93 -18.26
N GLN A 33 -20.37 11.66 -18.45
CA GLN A 33 -20.87 10.78 -17.37
C GLN A 33 -19.74 10.44 -16.40
N THR A 34 -18.56 10.13 -16.88
CA THR A 34 -17.39 9.85 -16.03
C THR A 34 -16.99 11.08 -15.20
N ALA A 35 -16.99 12.28 -15.82
CA ALA A 35 -16.66 13.53 -15.13
C ALA A 35 -17.71 13.98 -14.09
N LYS A 36 -18.96 13.50 -14.18
CA LYS A 36 -20.01 13.81 -13.19
C LYS A 36 -20.06 12.85 -12.01
N VAL A 37 -19.58 11.61 -12.18
CA VAL A 37 -19.57 10.59 -11.12
C VAL A 37 -18.45 10.86 -10.11
N GLN A 38 -17.32 11.40 -10.55
CA GLN A 38 -16.14 11.68 -9.72
C GLN A 38 -16.44 12.61 -8.53
N PRO A 39 -16.98 13.83 -8.72
CA PRO A 39 -17.24 14.71 -7.58
C PRO A 39 -18.34 14.19 -6.64
N GLN A 40 -19.27 13.38 -7.15
CA GLN A 40 -20.33 12.80 -6.32
C GLN A 40 -19.82 11.70 -5.39
N SER A 41 -18.87 10.88 -5.84
CA SER A 41 -18.28 9.82 -4.99
C SER A 41 -17.43 10.41 -3.86
N GLU A 42 -16.69 11.49 -4.12
CA GLU A 42 -15.92 12.19 -3.09
C GLU A 42 -16.81 12.90 -2.06
N GLU A 43 -17.87 13.59 -2.52
CA GLU A 43 -18.83 14.20 -1.61
C GLU A 43 -19.56 13.16 -0.77
N GLN A 44 -19.91 12.03 -1.36
CA GLN A 44 -20.57 10.94 -0.66
C GLN A 44 -19.65 10.31 0.37
N ALA A 45 -18.39 10.04 0.02
CA ALA A 45 -17.37 9.57 0.94
C ALA A 45 -17.14 10.59 2.09
N ARG A 46 -17.07 11.89 1.79
CA ARG A 46 -16.95 12.94 2.82
C ARG A 46 -18.17 13.00 3.75
N ARG A 47 -19.38 12.81 3.23
CA ARG A 47 -20.61 12.75 4.03
C ARG A 47 -20.65 11.51 4.92
N GLU A 48 -20.27 10.34 4.39
CA GLU A 48 -20.17 9.11 5.19
C GLU A 48 -19.12 9.25 6.30
N LEU A 49 -18.00 9.92 6.04
CA LEU A 49 -17.00 10.26 7.05
C LEU A 49 -17.57 11.09 8.18
N THR A 50 -18.34 12.13 7.85
CA THR A 50 -18.97 13.02 8.84
C THR A 50 -20.04 12.28 9.64
N GLN A 51 -20.77 11.36 9.01
CA GLN A 51 -21.78 10.53 9.71
C GLN A 51 -21.12 9.48 10.61
N SER A 52 -20.01 8.86 10.19
CA SER A 52 -19.29 7.87 11.00
C SER A 52 -18.68 8.47 12.27
N LEU A 53 -18.35 9.75 12.26
CA LEU A 53 -17.86 10.48 13.44
C LEU A 53 -18.97 10.82 14.43
N THR A 54 -20.24 10.76 14.00
CA THR A 54 -21.43 11.06 14.85
C THR A 54 -22.05 9.80 15.48
N THR A 55 -21.47 8.62 15.28
CA THR A 55 -22.03 7.35 15.73
C THR A 55 -21.84 7.18 17.25
N SER A 56 -22.93 7.06 17.92
CA SER A 56 -23.26 6.59 19.28
C SER A 56 -22.24 6.82 20.41
N PRO A 57 -22.65 7.51 21.50
CA PRO A 57 -21.80 7.77 22.67
C PRO A 57 -21.46 6.52 23.52
N THR A 58 -21.78 5.32 23.05
CA THR A 58 -21.62 4.07 23.83
C THR A 58 -20.44 3.20 23.36
N GLU A 59 -19.76 3.54 22.27
CA GLU A 59 -18.58 2.77 21.86
C GLU A 59 -17.37 3.10 22.74
N ALA A 60 -16.81 2.06 23.37
CA ALA A 60 -15.60 2.18 24.19
C ALA A 60 -14.47 2.77 23.33
N ARG A 61 -13.93 3.91 23.78
CA ARG A 61 -12.75 4.49 23.10
C ARG A 61 -11.55 3.59 23.25
N VAL A 62 -10.89 3.30 22.16
CA VAL A 62 -9.69 2.47 22.08
C VAL A 62 -8.53 3.34 21.65
N LYS A 63 -7.34 3.09 22.22
CA LYS A 63 -6.11 3.76 21.79
C LYS A 63 -5.68 3.24 20.43
N ALA A 64 -5.94 4.03 19.40
CA ALA A 64 -5.43 3.79 18.05
C ALA A 64 -3.99 4.29 17.94
N LYS A 65 -3.13 3.56 17.22
CA LYS A 65 -1.76 3.97 16.90
C LYS A 65 -1.71 4.39 15.43
N LEU A 66 -1.46 5.67 15.21
CA LEU A 66 -1.31 6.25 13.87
C LEU A 66 0.14 6.60 13.65
N PHE A 67 0.63 6.41 12.43
CA PHE A 67 2.04 6.63 12.12
C PHE A 67 2.18 7.82 11.17
N TRP A 68 2.72 8.92 11.68
CA TRP A 68 3.08 10.10 10.90
C TRP A 68 4.60 10.28 10.87
N ALA A 69 5.10 11.25 10.15
CA ALA A 69 6.52 11.56 10.15
C ALA A 69 7.00 11.87 11.59
N ALA A 70 8.15 11.33 11.97
CA ALA A 70 8.76 11.63 13.27
C ALA A 70 9.30 13.06 13.32
N ASN A 71 9.76 13.54 12.17
CA ASN A 71 10.20 14.91 11.92
C ASN A 71 10.10 15.21 10.42
N ALA A 72 10.27 16.47 10.03
CA ALA A 72 10.11 16.91 8.64
C ALA A 72 11.26 16.46 7.71
N HIS A 73 12.36 15.94 8.22
CA HIS A 73 13.63 15.83 7.47
C HIS A 73 14.12 14.41 7.22
N ASP A 74 13.78 13.43 8.07
CA ASP A 74 14.39 12.08 8.01
C ASP A 74 13.42 11.04 7.58
N GLY A 75 12.54 11.03 6.87
CA GLY A 75 11.69 9.93 6.36
C GLY A 75 11.16 8.92 7.40
N SER A 76 11.57 9.03 8.67
CA SER A 76 11.17 8.13 9.73
C SER A 76 9.72 8.36 10.17
N LEU A 77 9.04 7.29 10.62
CA LEU A 77 7.67 7.34 11.12
C LEU A 77 7.64 7.11 12.61
N ALA A 78 6.88 7.95 13.33
CA ALA A 78 6.63 7.81 14.76
C ALA A 78 5.15 7.46 15.02
N PRO A 79 4.87 6.56 16.00
CA PRO A 79 3.51 6.29 16.41
C PRO A 79 2.95 7.40 17.30
N ALA A 80 1.76 7.86 16.98
CA ALA A 80 0.93 8.72 17.85
C ALA A 80 -0.28 7.91 18.33
N SER A 81 -0.58 7.98 19.63
CA SER A 81 -1.73 7.31 20.21
C SER A 81 -2.89 8.28 20.35
N ILE A 82 -4.03 7.95 19.76
CA ILE A 82 -5.25 8.75 19.79
C ILE A 82 -6.41 7.90 20.29
N ASP A 83 -7.25 8.42 21.17
CA ASP A 83 -8.43 7.72 21.65
C ASP A 83 -9.57 7.88 20.62
N LEU A 84 -9.92 6.79 19.94
CA LEU A 84 -10.94 6.74 18.90
C LEU A 84 -12.05 5.75 19.25
N PRO A 85 -13.31 6.04 18.89
CA PRO A 85 -14.39 5.07 18.92
C PRO A 85 -14.22 4.10 17.74
N LEU A 86 -13.44 3.02 17.93
CA LEU A 86 -13.18 2.06 16.88
C LEU A 86 -14.21 0.94 16.88
N SER A 87 -14.75 0.64 15.71
CA SER A 87 -15.66 -0.49 15.50
C SER A 87 -14.98 -1.85 15.78
N SER A 88 -15.79 -2.82 16.18
CA SER A 88 -15.37 -4.22 16.25
C SER A 88 -15.25 -4.87 14.87
N ASP A 89 -15.97 -4.35 13.87
CA ASP A 89 -15.84 -4.77 12.47
C ASP A 89 -14.49 -4.35 11.88
N PRO A 90 -13.67 -5.28 11.37
CA PRO A 90 -12.32 -4.96 10.89
C PRO A 90 -12.29 -3.99 9.71
N ALA A 91 -13.25 -4.10 8.77
CA ALA A 91 -13.28 -3.22 7.60
C ALA A 91 -13.68 -1.79 8.00
N LEU A 92 -14.67 -1.66 8.88
CA LEU A 92 -15.09 -0.36 9.41
C LEU A 92 -14.00 0.26 10.29
N ARG A 93 -13.33 -0.55 11.11
CA ARG A 93 -12.17 -0.11 11.91
C ARG A 93 -11.04 0.41 11.01
N ALA A 94 -10.72 -0.30 9.91
CA ALA A 94 -9.74 0.16 8.93
C ALA A 94 -10.12 1.52 8.34
N LYS A 95 -11.39 1.70 7.94
CA LYS A 95 -11.89 3.00 7.47
C LYS A 95 -11.69 4.10 8.52
N GLN A 96 -12.04 3.85 9.77
CA GLN A 96 -11.93 4.83 10.85
C GLN A 96 -10.49 5.27 11.09
N VAL A 97 -9.54 4.32 11.18
CA VAL A 97 -8.13 4.67 11.42
C VAL A 97 -7.49 5.34 10.20
N LEU A 98 -7.81 4.90 8.97
CA LEU A 98 -7.30 5.54 7.75
C LEU A 98 -7.85 6.95 7.57
N ASN A 99 -9.11 7.19 7.88
CA ASN A 99 -9.69 8.52 7.84
C ASN A 99 -9.06 9.46 8.86
N THR A 100 -8.75 8.96 10.06
CA THR A 100 -8.02 9.73 11.07
C THR A 100 -6.59 10.00 10.63
N LEU A 101 -5.95 9.04 9.97
CA LEU A 101 -4.60 9.21 9.40
C LEU A 101 -4.59 10.31 8.32
N LEU A 102 -5.58 10.31 7.43
CA LEU A 102 -5.77 11.33 6.38
C LEU A 102 -6.09 12.71 6.96
N ALA A 103 -6.84 12.79 8.05
CA ALA A 103 -7.06 14.05 8.75
C ALA A 103 -5.75 14.69 9.19
N GLY A 104 -4.73 13.86 9.45
CA GLY A 104 -3.36 14.27 9.73
C GLY A 104 -3.11 14.63 11.20
N PRO A 105 -1.83 14.87 11.56
CA PRO A 105 -1.43 15.30 12.89
C PRO A 105 -1.75 16.78 13.12
N ALA A 106 -1.63 17.22 14.38
CA ALA A 106 -1.80 18.62 14.73
C ALA A 106 -0.74 19.54 14.07
N ASP A 107 0.48 19.01 13.86
CA ASP A 107 1.54 19.67 13.13
C ASP A 107 1.48 19.28 11.65
N PRO A 108 1.18 20.21 10.74
CA PRO A 108 1.08 19.94 9.32
C PRO A 108 2.39 19.43 8.68
N GLU A 109 3.55 19.77 9.21
CA GLU A 109 4.86 19.35 8.69
C GLU A 109 5.11 17.85 8.88
N LEU A 110 4.41 17.22 9.81
CA LEU A 110 4.50 15.79 10.09
C LEU A 110 3.53 14.95 9.26
N ARG A 111 2.76 15.57 8.35
CA ARG A 111 1.84 14.83 7.47
C ARG A 111 2.60 13.92 6.52
N THR A 112 2.07 12.73 6.35
CA THR A 112 2.60 11.73 5.41
C THR A 112 1.70 11.56 4.19
N LEU A 113 0.46 12.05 4.28
CA LEU A 113 -0.55 11.95 3.23
C LEU A 113 -1.03 13.35 2.82
N PRO A 114 -1.43 13.55 1.57
CA PRO A 114 -1.97 14.82 1.10
C PRO A 114 -3.20 15.25 1.91
N PRO A 115 -3.36 16.53 2.24
CA PRO A 115 -4.47 17.01 3.05
C PRO A 115 -5.82 16.95 2.35
N ASP A 116 -5.83 16.92 1.03
CA ASP A 116 -6.99 16.84 0.15
C ASP A 116 -7.32 15.40 -0.27
N ALA A 117 -6.47 14.42 0.04
CA ALA A 117 -6.74 13.02 -0.22
C ALA A 117 -7.93 12.52 0.64
N VAL A 118 -8.76 11.69 0.02
CA VAL A 118 -9.95 11.08 0.64
C VAL A 118 -9.93 9.57 0.44
N LEU A 119 -10.27 8.82 1.47
CA LEU A 119 -10.55 7.40 1.34
C LEU A 119 -11.98 7.22 0.81
N LEU A 120 -12.12 6.76 -0.42
CA LEU A 120 -13.41 6.53 -1.08
C LEU A 120 -14.06 5.23 -0.61
N ALA A 121 -13.26 4.16 -0.48
CA ALA A 121 -13.72 2.87 -0.01
C ALA A 121 -12.58 2.07 0.65
N PHE A 122 -12.97 1.13 1.51
CA PHE A 122 -12.08 0.10 2.03
C PHE A 122 -12.82 -1.23 2.07
N TYR A 123 -12.21 -2.26 1.54
CA TYR A 123 -12.72 -3.63 1.55
C TYR A 123 -11.69 -4.54 2.20
N LEU A 124 -12.17 -5.51 2.96
CA LEU A 124 -11.33 -6.58 3.51
C LEU A 124 -11.78 -7.91 2.92
N LEU A 125 -10.91 -8.54 2.17
CA LEU A 125 -11.15 -9.86 1.58
C LEU A 125 -10.90 -10.98 2.60
N PRO A 126 -11.49 -12.17 2.39
CA PRO A 126 -11.32 -13.30 3.32
C PRO A 126 -9.87 -13.78 3.46
N ASP A 127 -9.00 -13.53 2.49
CA ASP A 127 -7.57 -13.85 2.49
C ASP A 127 -6.71 -12.83 3.27
N GLY A 128 -7.34 -11.85 3.91
CA GLY A 128 -6.67 -10.78 4.63
C GLY A 128 -6.13 -9.66 3.75
N THR A 129 -6.51 -9.61 2.47
CA THR A 129 -6.16 -8.50 1.60
C THR A 129 -7.10 -7.33 1.84
N GLY A 130 -6.58 -6.21 2.34
CA GLY A 130 -7.27 -4.94 2.39
C GLY A 130 -7.12 -4.21 1.05
N ILE A 131 -8.23 -3.72 0.50
CA ILE A 131 -8.25 -2.87 -0.69
C ILE A 131 -8.67 -1.48 -0.25
N ALA A 132 -7.76 -0.51 -0.38
CA ALA A 132 -8.03 0.89 -0.07
C ALA A 132 -8.13 1.69 -1.37
N ASP A 133 -9.28 2.29 -1.62
CA ASP A 133 -9.54 3.16 -2.77
C ASP A 133 -9.49 4.62 -2.32
N PHE A 134 -8.58 5.37 -2.91
CA PHE A 134 -8.37 6.78 -2.60
C PHE A 134 -8.80 7.68 -3.76
N SER A 135 -9.07 8.95 -3.43
CA SER A 135 -9.29 9.98 -4.44
C SER A 135 -8.01 10.27 -5.25
N GLU A 136 -8.18 10.91 -6.40
CA GLU A 136 -7.09 11.36 -7.29
C GLU A 136 -6.04 12.21 -6.56
N ALA A 137 -6.47 12.98 -5.55
CA ALA A 137 -5.58 13.82 -4.77
C ALA A 137 -4.47 13.03 -4.06
N MET A 138 -4.70 11.73 -3.77
CA MET A 138 -3.67 10.86 -3.20
C MET A 138 -2.45 10.73 -4.12
N ALA A 139 -2.64 10.72 -5.43
CA ALA A 139 -1.57 10.62 -6.41
C ALA A 139 -1.07 11.99 -6.88
N SER A 140 -1.99 12.94 -7.11
CA SER A 140 -1.66 14.24 -7.71
C SER A 140 -1.09 15.27 -6.75
N SER A 141 -1.41 15.15 -5.45
CA SER A 141 -0.98 16.13 -4.43
C SER A 141 0.17 15.64 -3.55
N ILE A 142 0.57 14.37 -3.66
CA ILE A 142 1.75 13.89 -2.95
C ILE A 142 3.02 14.46 -3.59
N PRO A 143 4.02 14.90 -2.80
CA PRO A 143 5.30 15.33 -3.36
C PRO A 143 5.93 14.18 -4.15
N SER A 144 6.30 14.45 -5.41
CA SER A 144 6.94 13.46 -6.27
C SER A 144 8.31 13.06 -5.71
N GLY A 145 8.58 11.76 -5.68
CA GLY A 145 9.84 11.19 -5.20
C GLY A 145 9.64 9.90 -4.42
N ILE A 146 10.55 8.96 -4.60
CA ILE A 146 10.45 7.62 -4.02
C ILE A 146 10.30 7.66 -2.48
N GLU A 147 10.98 8.57 -1.80
CA GLU A 147 10.92 8.66 -0.34
C GLU A 147 9.56 9.14 0.17
N SER A 148 8.96 10.13 -0.48
CA SER A 148 7.64 10.66 -0.11
C SER A 148 6.53 9.65 -0.38
N GLU A 149 6.58 8.99 -1.54
CA GLU A 149 5.63 7.94 -1.92
C GLU A 149 5.75 6.72 -1.00
N GLN A 150 6.98 6.26 -0.72
CA GLN A 150 7.24 5.16 0.21
C GLN A 150 6.75 5.49 1.62
N ARG A 151 7.05 6.70 2.12
CA ARG A 151 6.61 7.17 3.44
C ARG A 151 5.08 7.19 3.57
N ALA A 152 4.38 7.60 2.53
CA ALA A 152 2.92 7.57 2.49
C ALA A 152 2.38 6.14 2.64
N VAL A 153 2.89 5.19 1.86
CA VAL A 153 2.48 3.79 1.92
C VAL A 153 2.88 3.14 3.25
N ASP A 154 4.08 3.42 3.76
CA ASP A 154 4.54 2.93 5.06
C ASP A 154 3.67 3.46 6.22
N SER A 155 3.25 4.71 6.15
CA SER A 155 2.33 5.31 7.11
C SER A 155 0.99 4.57 7.16
N ILE A 156 0.41 4.27 6.00
CA ILE A 156 -0.84 3.51 5.86
C ILE A 156 -0.67 2.08 6.38
N THR A 157 0.36 1.37 5.91
CA THR A 157 0.57 -0.05 6.25
C THR A 157 0.86 -0.25 7.74
N ARG A 158 1.71 0.60 8.35
CA ARG A 158 2.00 0.54 9.79
C ARG A 158 0.79 0.91 10.64
N THR A 159 -0.03 1.87 10.20
CA THR A 159 -1.27 2.22 10.88
C THR A 159 -2.27 1.06 10.84
N LEU A 160 -2.44 0.40 9.70
CA LEU A 160 -3.28 -0.79 9.58
C LEU A 160 -2.74 -1.94 10.43
N ALA A 161 -1.45 -2.24 10.37
CA ALA A 161 -0.82 -3.30 11.15
C ALA A 161 -1.04 -3.15 12.66
N ALA A 162 -1.00 -1.92 13.15
CA ALA A 162 -1.15 -1.63 14.58
C ALA A 162 -2.59 -1.71 15.08
N ASN A 163 -3.59 -1.52 14.21
CA ASN A 163 -4.99 -1.36 14.60
C ASN A 163 -5.92 -2.44 14.07
N VAL A 164 -5.57 -3.08 12.94
CA VAL A 164 -6.41 -4.06 12.23
C VAL A 164 -5.58 -5.30 11.88
N PRO A 165 -5.33 -6.20 12.84
CA PRO A 165 -4.46 -7.35 12.63
C PRO A 165 -4.96 -8.34 11.57
N GLN A 166 -6.23 -8.25 11.18
CA GLN A 166 -6.82 -9.06 10.10
C GLN A 166 -6.32 -8.65 8.72
N VAL A 167 -5.79 -7.43 8.55
CA VAL A 167 -5.21 -6.98 7.29
C VAL A 167 -3.77 -7.50 7.19
N MET A 168 -3.53 -8.41 6.26
CA MET A 168 -2.22 -9.00 5.99
C MET A 168 -1.48 -8.30 4.86
N ARG A 169 -2.21 -7.90 3.85
CA ARG A 169 -1.72 -7.20 2.65
C ARG A 169 -2.63 -6.02 2.33
N LEU A 170 -2.06 -5.01 1.70
CA LEU A 170 -2.77 -3.82 1.25
C LEU A 170 -2.62 -3.65 -0.26
N LYS A 171 -3.72 -3.57 -0.98
CA LYS A 171 -3.81 -3.10 -2.36
C LYS A 171 -4.34 -1.68 -2.36
N ILE A 172 -3.69 -0.80 -3.12
CA ILE A 172 -4.10 0.60 -3.24
C ILE A 172 -4.73 0.80 -4.63
N LEU A 173 -5.87 1.47 -4.65
CA LEU A 173 -6.55 1.92 -5.87
C LEU A 173 -6.68 3.44 -5.83
N ILE A 174 -6.74 4.05 -7.00
CA ILE A 174 -7.04 5.46 -7.19
C ILE A 174 -8.30 5.57 -8.06
N HIS A 175 -9.37 6.13 -7.49
CA HIS A 175 -10.69 6.18 -8.13
C HIS A 175 -11.18 4.83 -8.66
N GLY A 176 -10.99 3.77 -7.87
CA GLY A 176 -11.37 2.41 -8.24
C GLY A 176 -10.51 1.79 -9.34
N GLN A 177 -9.41 2.44 -9.72
CA GLN A 177 -8.49 1.97 -10.77
C GLN A 177 -7.17 1.51 -10.16
N GLU A 178 -6.63 0.42 -10.70
CA GLU A 178 -5.24 0.08 -10.48
C GLU A 178 -4.37 1.06 -11.29
N VAL A 179 -3.41 1.69 -10.62
CA VAL A 179 -2.42 2.56 -11.25
C VAL A 179 -1.03 1.94 -11.12
N GLU A 180 -0.16 2.21 -12.09
CA GLU A 180 1.18 1.63 -12.10
C GLU A 180 2.04 2.20 -10.98
N THR A 181 1.95 3.50 -10.73
CA THR A 181 2.74 4.19 -9.70
C THR A 181 1.89 5.18 -8.92
N LEU A 182 2.32 5.54 -7.70
CA LEU A 182 1.59 6.50 -6.87
C LEU A 182 1.70 7.93 -7.43
N ALA A 183 2.94 8.42 -7.59
CA ALA A 183 3.22 9.72 -8.20
C ALA A 183 4.44 9.65 -9.14
N GLY A 184 4.65 8.50 -9.76
CA GLY A 184 5.67 8.26 -10.79
C GLY A 184 6.85 7.38 -10.38
N HIS A 185 6.99 7.00 -9.11
CA HIS A 185 8.18 6.26 -8.63
C HIS A 185 7.85 4.94 -7.93
N LEU A 186 6.88 4.92 -7.01
CA LEU A 186 6.54 3.72 -6.26
C LEU A 186 5.54 2.86 -7.03
N ASP A 187 5.92 1.62 -7.33
CA ASP A 187 5.07 0.63 -7.99
C ASP A 187 3.87 0.25 -7.10
N LEU A 188 2.66 0.45 -7.61
CA LEU A 188 1.38 0.09 -6.97
C LEU A 188 0.70 -1.12 -7.60
N THR A 189 1.30 -1.76 -8.62
CA THR A 189 0.69 -2.91 -9.31
C THR A 189 0.54 -4.13 -8.41
N GLY A 190 1.42 -4.26 -7.40
CA GLY A 190 1.40 -5.30 -6.40
C GLY A 190 0.53 -4.99 -5.18
N SER A 191 0.71 -5.77 -4.13
CA SER A 191 0.19 -5.52 -2.79
C SER A 191 1.32 -5.33 -1.79
N PHE A 192 1.13 -4.47 -0.81
CA PHE A 192 2.09 -4.20 0.25
C PHE A 192 1.83 -5.10 1.46
N ALA A 193 2.89 -5.68 2.02
CA ALA A 193 2.77 -6.45 3.26
C ALA A 193 2.45 -5.50 4.43
N VAL A 194 1.34 -5.78 5.12
CA VAL A 194 0.92 -5.05 6.32
C VAL A 194 1.40 -5.77 7.57
N ASN A 195 1.19 -7.09 7.64
CA ASN A 195 1.59 -7.95 8.73
C ASN A 195 2.54 -9.05 8.22
N PRO A 196 3.86 -8.82 8.21
CA PRO A 196 4.81 -9.77 7.62
C PRO A 196 4.81 -11.15 8.29
N ARG A 197 4.36 -11.25 9.55
CA ARG A 197 4.22 -12.55 10.24
C ARG A 197 3.11 -13.42 9.66
N GLY A 198 2.01 -12.84 9.21
CA GLY A 198 0.92 -13.57 8.56
C GLY A 198 1.24 -13.97 7.11
N ALA A 199 1.95 -13.10 6.39
CA ALA A 199 2.34 -13.37 5.00
C ALA A 199 3.37 -14.52 4.89
N GLN A 200 4.23 -14.72 5.90
CA GLN A 200 5.19 -15.82 5.93
C GLN A 200 4.55 -17.19 6.26
N ALA A 201 3.41 -17.21 6.96
CA ALA A 201 2.70 -18.45 7.24
C ALA A 201 2.04 -19.06 6.00
N GLU A 202 1.69 -18.27 5.01
CA GLU A 202 1.04 -18.73 3.76
C GLU A 202 2.04 -19.00 2.63
N ALA A 203 3.25 -18.42 2.72
CA ALA A 203 4.34 -18.66 1.77
C ALA A 203 5.20 -19.90 2.10
N ALA A 204 4.90 -20.61 3.19
CA ALA A 204 5.54 -21.90 3.47
C ALA A 204 5.04 -22.92 2.45
N PRO A 205 5.90 -23.52 1.60
CA PRO A 205 5.47 -24.57 0.70
C PRO A 205 4.87 -25.69 1.53
N LYS A 206 3.65 -26.10 1.20
CA LYS A 206 3.07 -27.34 1.72
C LYS A 206 4.01 -28.46 1.30
N SER A 207 4.90 -28.84 2.20
CA SER A 207 5.70 -30.05 2.07
C SER A 207 4.73 -31.22 2.15
N ASP A 208 4.46 -31.82 0.99
CA ASP A 208 3.81 -33.12 0.91
C ASP A 208 4.59 -34.12 1.80
N PRO A 209 3.93 -34.93 2.57
CA PRO A 209 4.58 -35.98 3.33
C PRO A 209 4.93 -37.12 2.38
N LEU A 210 6.05 -37.04 1.69
CA LEU A 210 6.61 -38.16 0.94
C LEU A 210 7.48 -39.01 1.87
N THR A 211 6.84 -40.06 2.32
CA THR A 211 7.37 -41.44 2.47
C THR A 211 8.79 -41.58 2.98
N SER A 212 8.90 -41.83 4.28
CA SER A 212 10.01 -42.52 4.87
C SER A 212 10.09 -43.94 4.31
N SER A 213 10.97 -44.18 3.36
CA SER A 213 11.45 -45.54 3.10
C SER A 213 12.74 -45.77 3.87
N SER A 214 12.59 -46.59 4.89
CA SER A 214 13.65 -47.24 5.63
C SER A 214 14.56 -48.06 4.70
N SER A 215 15.86 -47.91 4.85
CA SER A 215 16.78 -48.95 4.44
C SER A 215 17.83 -49.16 5.58
N PRO A 216 18.03 -50.39 6.01
CA PRO A 216 18.95 -50.70 7.11
C PRO A 216 20.30 -51.14 6.59
N GLY A 217 21.32 -50.84 7.37
CA GLY A 217 22.50 -51.72 7.41
C GLY A 217 23.84 -51.09 7.03
N ALA A 218 24.65 -50.99 8.05
CA ALA A 218 25.98 -51.52 8.19
C ALA A 218 26.96 -50.58 8.90
N PRO A 219 28.11 -51.06 9.36
CA PRO A 219 28.38 -51.07 10.80
C PRO A 219 29.49 -50.07 11.21
N PRO A 220 29.91 -50.05 12.48
CA PRO A 220 30.81 -48.99 12.97
C PRO A 220 32.27 -49.34 12.72
N LEU A 221 33.08 -48.38 12.38
CA LEU A 221 34.52 -48.43 12.41
C LEU A 221 35.10 -47.54 13.51
N THR A 222 35.87 -48.16 14.28
CA THR A 222 36.60 -47.88 15.48
C THR A 222 37.67 -46.79 15.29
N LEU A 223 37.79 -45.96 16.33
CA LEU A 223 38.97 -45.32 16.94
C LEU A 223 40.27 -45.24 16.10
N GLU A 224 40.80 -44.03 15.96
CA GLU A 224 42.19 -43.87 16.44
C GLU A 224 42.50 -42.42 16.86
N SER A 225 43.18 -42.37 17.91
CA SER A 225 43.84 -41.38 18.71
C SER A 225 44.98 -40.68 17.94
N GLY A 226 45.20 -39.39 18.18
CA GLY A 226 46.50 -38.83 17.84
C GLY A 226 46.62 -37.32 17.97
N SER A 227 47.12 -36.91 19.12
CA SER A 227 48.14 -35.86 19.33
C SER A 227 47.81 -34.38 19.17
N ARG A 228 47.73 -33.75 20.31
CA ARG A 228 48.25 -32.45 20.74
C ARG A 228 49.26 -31.79 19.78
N GLN A 229 49.01 -30.49 19.51
CA GLN A 229 50.11 -29.52 19.59
C GLN A 229 49.56 -28.14 19.98
N THR A 230 49.96 -27.73 21.15
CA THR A 230 50.01 -26.39 21.73
C THR A 230 50.97 -25.51 20.95
N TYR A 231 50.55 -24.28 20.62
CA TYR A 231 51.50 -23.17 20.52
C TYR A 231 50.89 -21.95 21.22
N ALA A 232 51.68 -21.48 22.19
CA ALA A 232 51.43 -20.34 23.07
C ALA A 232 51.88 -19.05 22.40
N ALA A 233 51.22 -18.02 22.80
CA ALA A 233 51.67 -16.64 23.10
C ALA A 233 52.68 -15.95 22.22
N THR A 234 52.33 -14.74 21.81
CA THR A 234 53.19 -13.59 22.10
C THR A 234 52.32 -12.32 22.03
N GLN A 235 52.28 -11.67 23.16
CA GLN A 235 51.92 -10.25 23.36
C GLN A 235 53.02 -9.39 22.75
N GLU A 236 52.64 -8.28 22.16
CA GLU A 236 53.44 -7.03 22.24
C GLU A 236 52.57 -5.81 21.97
N GLN A 237 52.33 -5.04 23.02
CA GLN A 237 52.16 -3.60 22.95
C GLN A 237 53.54 -2.96 23.06
N PRO A 238 53.76 -1.82 22.48
CA PRO A 238 54.08 -0.63 23.30
C PRO A 238 53.42 0.66 22.82
N THR A 239 52.77 1.37 23.71
CA THR A 239 53.12 2.62 24.40
C THR A 239 53.83 3.71 23.59
N ASN A 240 53.19 4.85 23.66
CA ASN A 240 53.77 6.16 24.06
C ASN A 240 54.18 7.13 22.92
N SER A 241 53.73 8.33 22.83
CA SER A 241 54.12 9.53 23.54
C SER A 241 53.76 10.82 22.82
N ARG A 242 53.05 11.71 23.52
CA ARG A 242 53.24 13.16 23.64
C ARG A 242 53.59 14.07 22.46
N LYS A 243 52.66 15.04 22.26
CA LYS A 243 52.73 16.50 22.32
C LYS A 243 54.11 17.18 22.01
N PRO A 244 54.13 18.43 21.58
CA PRO A 244 53.31 19.56 22.01
C PRO A 244 52.36 20.09 20.95
#